data_2feb02905ea5bb08fe5d769e527f7de9
#
_entry.id   2feb02905ea5bb08fe5d769e527f7de9
#
_cell.length_a   1.000
_cell.length_b   1.000
_cell.length_c   1.000
_cell.angle_alpha   90.00
_cell.angle_beta   90.00
_cell.angle_gamma   90.00
#
_symmetry.space_group_name_H-M   'P 1'
#
loop_
_entity.id
_entity.type
_entity.pdbx_description
1 polymer ?
#
loop_
_entity_poly.entity_id
_entity_poly.type
_entity_poly.pdbx_seq_one_letter_code
_entity_poly.pdbx_strand_id
1 'polypeptide(L)'
;MHLAIFVHRVEDVPPGLYLLLRDPDALDRLRAACRPDFLWEAADDALPLWRLAPVDVRSLSARLSCDQNIAADGFFSLGMLADFDASLQTFGPSFYRHLFWETGMVGQVLYLEAEAAGVRGTGIGCFYDDPVHDALGLHAHAFQSLYHFTVGRPVDDARLTTEPGYPWERTER
;
A
#
# COMPACT_ATOMS: atom_id res chain seq x y z
N MET A 1 6.35 9.75 -0.25
CA MET A 1 5.47 8.56 -0.02
C MET A 1 6.16 7.31 -0.52
N HIS A 2 6.38 6.30 0.33
CA HIS A 2 6.96 5.00 0.00
C HIS A 2 5.90 3.92 0.13
N LEU A 3 6.13 2.72 -0.42
CA LEU A 3 5.14 1.65 -0.40
C LEU A 3 5.71 0.40 0.30
N ALA A 4 5.17 0.05 1.47
CA ALA A 4 5.42 -1.24 2.10
C ALA A 4 4.49 -2.28 1.45
N ILE A 5 5.04 -3.25 0.73
CA ILE A 5 4.27 -4.16 -0.13
C ILE A 5 4.31 -5.57 0.46
N PHE A 6 3.14 -6.12 0.69
CA PHE A 6 2.92 -7.50 1.16
C PHE A 6 2.60 -8.35 -0.07
N VAL A 7 3.60 -9.02 -0.62
CA VAL A 7 3.46 -9.86 -1.84
C VAL A 7 2.96 -11.25 -1.47
N HIS A 8 1.91 -11.70 -2.14
CA HIS A 8 1.27 -13.00 -1.90
C HIS A 8 1.39 -13.95 -3.10
N ARG A 9 0.98 -13.48 -4.28
CA ARG A 9 0.81 -14.29 -5.50
C ARG A 9 1.08 -13.45 -6.75
N VAL A 10 2.29 -12.96 -6.89
CA VAL A 10 2.76 -12.23 -8.08
C VAL A 10 3.74 -13.13 -8.82
N GLU A 11 3.56 -13.28 -10.14
CA GLU A 11 4.44 -14.07 -10.98
C GLU A 11 5.86 -13.50 -10.92
N ASP A 12 6.86 -14.36 -10.83
CA ASP A 12 8.28 -14.05 -10.72
C ASP A 12 8.71 -13.19 -9.51
N VAL A 13 7.78 -12.87 -8.60
CA VAL A 13 8.08 -12.17 -7.34
C VAL A 13 7.77 -13.07 -6.15
N PRO A 14 8.78 -13.59 -5.44
CA PRO A 14 8.56 -14.47 -4.30
C PRO A 14 7.68 -13.82 -3.22
N PRO A 15 6.81 -14.58 -2.54
CA PRO A 15 6.05 -14.05 -1.41
C PRO A 15 6.96 -13.44 -0.35
N GLY A 16 6.52 -12.35 0.27
CA GLY A 16 7.30 -11.65 1.27
C GLY A 16 6.87 -10.22 1.53
N LEU A 17 7.59 -9.59 2.45
CA LEU A 17 7.49 -8.15 2.70
C LEU A 17 8.54 -7.42 1.87
N TYR A 18 8.11 -6.38 1.19
CA TYR A 18 8.93 -5.53 0.34
C TYR A 18 8.74 -4.06 0.66
N LEU A 19 9.69 -3.23 0.25
CA LEU A 19 9.58 -1.78 0.29
C LEU A 19 9.97 -1.20 -1.06
N LEU A 20 9.05 -0.45 -1.68
CA LEU A 20 9.33 0.36 -2.87
C LEU A 20 9.64 1.79 -2.44
N LEU A 21 10.85 2.23 -2.75
CA LEU A 21 11.28 3.60 -2.50
C LEU A 21 10.90 4.48 -3.67
N ARG A 22 10.04 5.48 -3.44
CA ARG A 22 9.71 6.50 -4.47
C ARG A 22 10.67 7.69 -4.41
N ASP A 23 11.44 7.81 -3.34
CA ASP A 23 12.54 8.74 -3.16
C ASP A 23 13.77 7.95 -2.72
N PRO A 24 14.77 7.76 -3.59
CA PRO A 24 15.98 7.01 -3.26
C PRO A 24 16.78 7.61 -2.09
N ASP A 25 16.72 8.92 -1.88
CA ASP A 25 17.46 9.61 -0.82
C ASP A 25 16.92 9.26 0.59
N ALA A 26 15.73 8.66 0.66
CA ALA A 26 15.15 8.20 1.92
C ALA A 26 15.69 6.82 2.40
N LEU A 27 16.49 6.11 1.60
CA LEU A 27 16.90 4.73 1.89
C LEU A 27 17.55 4.59 3.27
N ASP A 28 18.58 5.39 3.57
CA ASP A 28 19.31 5.27 4.82
C ASP A 28 18.46 5.62 6.04
N ARG A 29 17.55 6.60 5.88
CA ARG A 29 16.61 6.98 6.95
C ARG A 29 15.58 5.88 7.20
N LEU A 30 15.07 5.24 6.16
CA LEU A 30 14.14 4.11 6.28
C LEU A 30 14.82 2.89 6.89
N ARG A 31 16.05 2.57 6.48
CA ARG A 31 16.83 1.49 7.09
C ARG A 31 17.04 1.71 8.58
N ALA A 32 17.37 2.93 8.97
CA ALA A 32 17.58 3.29 10.38
C ALA A 32 16.28 3.28 11.19
N ALA A 33 15.13 3.57 10.56
CA ALA A 33 13.82 3.61 11.21
C ALA A 33 13.14 2.24 11.30
N CYS A 34 13.46 1.32 10.40
CA CYS A 34 12.84 -0.02 10.33
C CYS A 34 13.58 -1.02 11.23
N ARG A 35 13.00 -2.22 11.34
CA ARG A 35 13.58 -3.36 12.05
C ARG A 35 15.00 -3.66 11.58
N PRO A 36 15.96 -3.88 12.50
CA PRO A 36 17.36 -4.14 12.14
C PRO A 36 17.57 -5.54 11.51
N ASP A 37 16.62 -6.46 11.65
CA ASP A 37 16.65 -7.81 11.09
C ASP A 37 16.11 -7.91 9.65
N PHE A 38 15.68 -6.80 9.04
CA PHE A 38 15.29 -6.78 7.64
C PHE A 38 16.49 -6.95 6.70
N LEU A 39 16.28 -7.71 5.61
CA LEU A 39 17.36 -8.11 4.69
C LEU A 39 17.86 -6.97 3.81
N TRP A 40 16.95 -6.11 3.34
CA TRP A 40 17.25 -5.03 2.38
C TRP A 40 17.94 -5.54 1.11
N GLU A 41 17.49 -6.69 0.60
CA GLU A 41 17.95 -7.25 -0.67
C GLU A 41 17.29 -6.53 -1.84
N ALA A 42 18.08 -6.06 -2.81
CA ALA A 42 17.51 -5.52 -4.05
C ALA A 42 16.72 -6.62 -4.76
N ALA A 43 15.45 -6.37 -5.02
CA ALA A 43 14.53 -7.33 -5.62
C ALA A 43 14.35 -7.13 -7.14
N ASP A 44 14.80 -5.98 -7.66
CA ASP A 44 14.73 -5.62 -9.08
C ASP A 44 15.89 -4.70 -9.45
N ASP A 45 16.39 -4.82 -10.66
CA ASP A 45 17.52 -4.00 -11.16
C ASP A 45 17.08 -2.62 -11.64
N ALA A 46 15.82 -2.46 -12.05
CA ALA A 46 15.28 -1.23 -12.61
C ALA A 46 14.45 -0.43 -11.60
N LEU A 47 13.86 -1.11 -10.62
CA LEU A 47 13.00 -0.49 -9.62
C LEU A 47 13.71 -0.43 -8.25
N PRO A 48 13.57 0.65 -7.49
CA PRO A 48 14.09 0.76 -6.12
C PRO A 48 13.23 -0.07 -5.15
N LEU A 49 13.12 -1.38 -5.45
CA LEU A 49 12.34 -2.36 -4.71
C LEU A 49 13.26 -3.23 -3.85
N TRP A 50 13.02 -3.21 -2.56
CA TRP A 50 13.81 -3.93 -1.57
C TRP A 50 13.00 -5.03 -0.90
N ARG A 51 13.50 -6.25 -0.92
CA ARG A 51 12.94 -7.34 -0.14
C ARG A 51 13.39 -7.22 1.31
N LEU A 52 12.43 -7.10 2.22
CA LEU A 52 12.67 -6.96 3.66
C LEU A 52 12.64 -8.29 4.40
N ALA A 53 11.65 -9.14 4.09
CA ALA A 53 11.50 -10.44 4.74
C ALA A 53 10.90 -11.49 3.79
N PRO A 54 11.50 -12.71 3.69
CA PRO A 54 11.04 -13.81 2.85
C PRO A 54 10.03 -14.70 3.58
N VAL A 55 8.90 -14.15 4.00
CA VAL A 55 7.89 -14.83 4.82
C VAL A 55 6.50 -14.73 4.20
N ASP A 56 5.60 -15.67 4.54
CA ASP A 56 4.19 -15.53 4.19
C ASP A 56 3.57 -14.37 5.00
N VAL A 57 3.18 -13.32 4.30
CA VAL A 57 2.65 -12.08 4.91
C VAL A 57 1.13 -11.95 4.82
N ARG A 58 0.40 -12.95 4.33
CA ARG A 58 -1.07 -12.87 4.13
C ARG A 58 -1.82 -12.58 5.43
N SER A 59 -1.59 -13.37 6.48
CA SER A 59 -2.24 -13.16 7.77
C SER A 59 -1.86 -11.81 8.39
N LEU A 60 -0.62 -11.38 8.19
CA LEU A 60 -0.17 -10.07 8.65
C LEU A 60 -0.90 -8.95 7.91
N SER A 61 -0.97 -9.00 6.58
CA SER A 61 -1.62 -7.96 5.79
C SER A 61 -3.12 -7.82 6.11
N ALA A 62 -3.85 -8.94 6.29
CA ALA A 62 -5.24 -8.90 6.74
C ALA A 62 -5.38 -8.22 8.09
N ARG A 63 -4.55 -8.64 9.08
CA ARG A 63 -4.56 -8.08 10.43
C ARG A 63 -4.28 -6.58 10.42
N LEU A 64 -3.26 -6.13 9.69
CA LEU A 64 -2.91 -4.71 9.60
C LEU A 64 -4.03 -3.88 8.94
N SER A 65 -4.84 -4.49 8.09
CA SER A 65 -5.96 -3.88 7.37
C SER A 65 -7.31 -4.14 8.07
N CYS A 66 -7.38 -3.99 9.38
CA CYS A 66 -8.59 -4.20 10.20
C CYS A 66 -9.20 -5.60 10.02
N ASP A 67 -8.37 -6.64 10.00
CA ASP A 67 -8.76 -8.04 9.82
C ASP A 67 -9.58 -8.31 8.54
N GLN A 68 -9.33 -7.49 7.50
CA GLN A 68 -10.01 -7.63 6.20
C GLN A 68 -9.27 -8.62 5.31
N ASN A 69 -9.91 -9.77 5.04
CA ASN A 69 -9.35 -10.83 4.19
C ASN A 69 -8.99 -10.36 2.78
N ILE A 70 -9.64 -9.32 2.26
CA ILE A 70 -9.32 -8.77 0.95
C ILE A 70 -7.84 -8.37 0.82
N ALA A 71 -7.20 -7.95 1.92
CA ALA A 71 -5.77 -7.64 1.94
C ALA A 71 -4.87 -8.88 1.84
N ALA A 72 -5.36 -10.07 2.25
CA ALA A 72 -4.64 -11.34 2.19
C ALA A 72 -4.95 -12.14 0.91
N ASP A 73 -6.15 -11.97 0.35
CA ASP A 73 -6.65 -12.77 -0.77
C ASP A 73 -6.24 -12.23 -2.14
N GLY A 74 -5.76 -10.98 -2.20
CA GLY A 74 -5.23 -10.36 -3.42
C GLY A 74 -3.93 -10.99 -3.93
N PHE A 75 -3.38 -10.41 -4.98
CA PHE A 75 -2.03 -10.73 -5.45
C PHE A 75 -0.99 -10.10 -4.53
N PHE A 76 -1.26 -8.89 -4.10
CA PHE A 76 -0.52 -8.17 -3.08
C PHE A 76 -1.41 -7.13 -2.39
N SER A 77 -0.98 -6.69 -1.22
CA SER A 77 -1.50 -5.48 -0.58
C SER A 77 -0.34 -4.54 -0.25
N LEU A 78 -0.62 -3.31 0.07
CA LEU A 78 0.40 -2.35 0.46
C LEU A 78 -0.10 -1.33 1.48
N GLY A 79 0.84 -0.80 2.27
CA GLY A 79 0.67 0.39 3.10
C GLY A 79 1.49 1.54 2.52
N MET A 80 0.91 2.73 2.48
CA MET A 80 1.55 3.95 1.97
C MET A 80 2.22 4.69 3.12
N LEU A 81 3.55 4.74 3.13
CA LEU A 81 4.36 5.34 4.19
C LEU A 81 4.78 6.77 3.81
N ALA A 82 4.34 7.73 4.58
CA ALA A 82 4.77 9.13 4.46
C ALA A 82 6.08 9.37 5.24
N ASP A 83 6.97 10.18 4.72
CA ASP A 83 8.01 10.86 5.47
C ASP A 83 7.35 11.98 6.29
N PHE A 84 6.87 11.64 7.49
CA PHE A 84 5.87 12.42 8.19
C PHE A 84 6.48 13.64 8.90
N ASP A 85 7.35 13.38 9.88
CA ASP A 85 7.95 14.46 10.68
C ASP A 85 8.74 15.46 9.83
N ALA A 86 9.58 14.96 8.91
CA ALA A 86 10.39 15.81 8.05
C ALA A 86 9.53 16.70 7.15
N SER A 87 8.43 16.15 6.61
CA SER A 87 7.48 16.93 5.81
C SER A 87 6.81 18.04 6.62
N LEU A 88 6.33 17.72 7.84
CA LEU A 88 5.68 18.71 8.69
C LEU A 88 6.64 19.76 9.24
N GLN A 89 7.89 19.38 9.52
CA GLN A 89 8.93 20.34 9.93
C GLN A 89 9.31 21.29 8.80
N THR A 90 9.37 20.78 7.56
CA THR A 90 9.76 21.58 6.39
C THR A 90 8.64 22.53 5.95
N PHE A 91 7.40 22.04 5.88
CA PHE A 91 6.27 22.75 5.25
C PHE A 91 5.22 23.24 6.26
N GLY A 92 5.40 22.96 7.54
CA GLY A 92 4.49 23.31 8.62
C GLY A 92 3.31 22.32 8.78
N PRO A 93 2.57 22.41 9.91
CA PRO A 93 1.51 21.46 10.27
C PRO A 93 0.36 21.36 9.25
N SER A 94 0.08 22.44 8.51
CA SER A 94 -0.96 22.45 7.48
C SER A 94 -0.65 21.52 6.29
N PHE A 95 0.61 21.09 6.14
CA PHE A 95 1.02 20.15 5.11
C PHE A 95 0.48 18.73 5.33
N TYR A 96 0.03 18.40 6.54
CA TYR A 96 -0.58 17.13 6.87
C TYR A 96 -1.63 16.67 5.84
N ARG A 97 -2.53 17.54 5.43
CA ARG A 97 -3.53 17.24 4.40
C ARG A 97 -2.93 16.89 3.03
N HIS A 98 -1.77 17.46 2.68
CA HIS A 98 -1.11 17.20 1.39
C HIS A 98 -0.55 15.77 1.33
N LEU A 99 -0.16 15.20 2.48
CA LEU A 99 0.25 13.80 2.56
C LEU A 99 -0.90 12.86 2.16
N PHE A 100 -2.14 13.16 2.59
CA PHE A 100 -3.32 12.41 2.16
C PHE A 100 -3.69 12.66 0.69
N TRP A 101 -3.46 13.85 0.16
CA TRP A 101 -3.64 14.08 -1.27
C TRP A 101 -2.66 13.26 -2.09
N GLU A 102 -1.42 13.12 -1.64
CA GLU A 102 -0.44 12.25 -2.29
C GLU A 102 -0.87 10.77 -2.24
N THR A 103 -1.39 10.28 -1.11
CA THR A 103 -1.93 8.91 -1.03
C THR A 103 -3.09 8.71 -2.00
N GLY A 104 -3.96 9.71 -2.13
CA GLY A 104 -5.07 9.68 -3.09
C GLY A 104 -4.60 9.62 -4.54
N MET A 105 -3.57 10.40 -4.90
CA MET A 105 -2.97 10.36 -6.24
C MET A 105 -2.32 8.99 -6.53
N VAL A 106 -1.55 8.45 -5.58
CA VAL A 106 -0.96 7.11 -5.72
C VAL A 106 -2.05 6.06 -5.85
N GLY A 107 -3.08 6.13 -5.01
CA GLY A 107 -4.23 5.23 -5.08
C GLY A 107 -4.93 5.28 -6.43
N GLN A 108 -5.14 6.49 -7.00
CA GLN A 108 -5.74 6.63 -8.32
C GLN A 108 -4.88 5.99 -9.42
N VAL A 109 -3.56 6.16 -9.38
CA VAL A 109 -2.65 5.50 -10.32
C VAL A 109 -2.77 3.98 -10.19
N LEU A 110 -2.78 3.46 -8.97
CA LEU A 110 -2.93 2.02 -8.72
C LEU A 110 -4.27 1.47 -9.24
N TYR A 111 -5.37 2.22 -9.11
CA TYR A 111 -6.66 1.83 -9.71
C TYR A 111 -6.57 1.74 -11.24
N LEU A 112 -6.01 2.75 -11.89
CA LEU A 112 -5.91 2.80 -13.35
C LEU A 112 -5.00 1.69 -13.89
N GLU A 113 -3.84 1.46 -13.24
CA GLU A 113 -2.90 0.42 -13.64
C GLU A 113 -3.48 -0.99 -13.39
N ALA A 114 -4.23 -1.18 -12.31
CA ALA A 114 -4.93 -2.45 -12.07
C ALA A 114 -5.94 -2.75 -13.19
N GLU A 115 -6.74 -1.76 -13.59
CA GLU A 115 -7.67 -1.90 -14.71
C GLU A 115 -6.94 -2.19 -16.03
N ALA A 116 -5.85 -1.48 -16.32
CA ALA A 116 -5.03 -1.69 -17.51
C ALA A 116 -4.41 -3.11 -17.54
N ALA A 117 -4.07 -3.66 -16.37
CA ALA A 117 -3.57 -5.02 -16.22
C ALA A 117 -4.68 -6.10 -16.19
N GLY A 118 -5.94 -5.74 -16.32
CA GLY A 118 -7.07 -6.68 -16.28
C GLY A 118 -7.38 -7.25 -14.88
N VAL A 119 -6.94 -6.55 -13.84
CA VAL A 119 -7.19 -6.89 -12.43
C VAL A 119 -7.95 -5.77 -11.73
N ARG A 120 -8.18 -5.87 -10.43
CA ARG A 120 -8.89 -4.83 -9.67
C ARG A 120 -8.06 -4.36 -8.49
N GLY A 121 -8.14 -3.05 -8.24
CA GLY A 121 -7.63 -2.41 -7.05
C GLY A 121 -8.74 -2.10 -6.05
N THR A 122 -8.40 -2.09 -4.77
CA THR A 122 -9.29 -1.64 -3.69
C THR A 122 -8.49 -0.87 -2.65
N GLY A 123 -8.87 0.40 -2.45
CA GLY A 123 -8.33 1.21 -1.36
C GLY A 123 -8.92 0.77 -0.02
N ILE A 124 -8.08 0.71 1.00
CA ILE A 124 -8.44 0.28 2.36
C ILE A 124 -8.13 1.43 3.30
N GLY A 125 -9.18 2.13 3.72
CA GLY A 125 -9.06 3.25 4.68
C GLY A 125 -9.09 2.81 6.14
N CYS A 126 -9.50 1.57 6.41
CA CYS A 126 -9.48 0.99 7.76
C CYS A 126 -8.23 0.12 7.92
N PHE A 127 -7.28 0.59 8.69
CA PHE A 127 -6.05 -0.12 9.06
C PHE A 127 -5.63 0.29 10.47
N TYR A 128 -4.73 -0.48 11.07
CA TYR A 128 -4.23 -0.23 12.42
C TYR A 128 -2.82 0.38 12.35
N ASP A 129 -2.66 1.63 12.75
CA ASP A 129 -1.40 2.37 12.71
C ASP A 129 -0.31 1.70 13.57
N ASP A 130 -0.59 1.47 14.85
CA ASP A 130 0.39 0.90 15.78
C ASP A 130 0.85 -0.50 15.35
N PRO A 131 -0.02 -1.46 14.95
CA PRO A 131 0.42 -2.73 14.40
C PRO A 131 1.25 -2.62 13.12
N VAL A 132 1.01 -1.63 12.25
CA VAL A 132 1.87 -1.37 11.10
C VAL A 132 3.26 -0.93 11.55
N HIS A 133 3.33 -0.02 12.53
CA HIS A 133 4.59 0.43 13.11
C HIS A 133 5.35 -0.73 13.74
N ASP A 134 4.68 -1.58 14.53
CA ASP A 134 5.28 -2.78 15.14
C ASP A 134 5.83 -3.74 14.09
N ALA A 135 5.07 -4.01 13.04
CA ALA A 135 5.47 -4.92 11.97
C ALA A 135 6.71 -4.43 11.21
N LEU A 136 6.82 -3.13 10.98
CA LEU A 136 7.95 -2.49 10.30
C LEU A 136 9.08 -2.08 11.25
N GLY A 137 8.82 -2.01 12.56
CA GLY A 137 9.75 -1.52 13.58
C GLY A 137 9.87 -0.01 13.61
N LEU A 138 8.89 0.70 13.06
CA LEU A 138 8.89 2.17 13.04
C LEU A 138 8.68 2.74 14.43
N HIS A 139 9.50 3.72 14.81
CA HIS A 139 9.39 4.41 16.06
C HIS A 139 9.04 5.89 15.86
N ALA A 140 8.26 6.44 16.78
CA ALA A 140 7.77 7.81 16.73
C ALA A 140 7.02 8.11 15.42
N HIS A 141 7.17 9.32 14.88
CA HIS A 141 6.44 9.78 13.69
C HIS A 141 7.35 10.08 12.50
N ALA A 142 8.59 9.54 12.48
CA ALA A 142 9.50 9.75 11.35
C ALA A 142 8.85 9.29 10.03
N PHE A 143 8.25 8.10 10.04
CA PHE A 143 7.44 7.56 8.96
C PHE A 143 6.08 7.12 9.51
N GLN A 144 5.01 7.39 8.74
CA GLN A 144 3.64 7.08 9.15
C GLN A 144 2.88 6.42 8.00
N SER A 145 2.19 5.31 8.28
CA SER A 145 1.23 4.75 7.32
C SER A 145 -0.02 5.63 7.26
N LEU A 146 -0.46 5.98 6.05
CA LEU A 146 -1.60 6.88 5.86
C LEU A 146 -2.75 6.26 5.10
N TYR A 147 -2.50 5.20 4.34
CA TYR A 147 -3.52 4.52 3.55
C TYR A 147 -3.05 3.13 3.14
N HIS A 148 -3.96 2.19 3.03
CA HIS A 148 -3.68 0.85 2.51
C HIS A 148 -4.38 0.63 1.17
N PHE A 149 -3.88 -0.36 0.42
CA PHE A 149 -4.42 -0.71 -0.88
C PHE A 149 -4.18 -2.19 -1.16
N THR A 150 -5.04 -2.82 -1.93
CA THR A 150 -4.84 -4.20 -2.40
C THR A 150 -5.17 -4.33 -3.87
N VAL A 151 -4.49 -5.26 -4.54
CA VAL A 151 -4.72 -5.58 -5.95
C VAL A 151 -4.93 -7.08 -6.07
N GLY A 152 -5.95 -7.48 -6.81
CA GLY A 152 -6.29 -8.87 -6.97
C GLY A 152 -7.20 -9.14 -8.16
N ARG A 153 -7.61 -10.40 -8.31
CA ARG A 153 -8.60 -10.78 -9.32
C ARG A 153 -9.99 -10.32 -8.87
N PRO A 154 -10.80 -9.75 -9.77
CA PRO A 154 -12.17 -9.42 -9.43
C PRO A 154 -12.98 -10.70 -9.10
N VAL A 155 -13.84 -10.57 -8.10
CA VAL A 155 -14.84 -11.60 -7.77
C VAL A 155 -16.20 -10.98 -8.02
N ASP A 156 -16.90 -11.50 -9.03
CA ASP A 156 -18.24 -11.03 -9.34
C ASP A 156 -19.23 -11.53 -8.28
N ASP A 157 -19.92 -10.62 -7.65
CA ASP A 157 -21.00 -10.95 -6.70
C ASP A 157 -22.35 -10.65 -7.36
N ALA A 158 -23.06 -11.72 -7.73
CA ALA A 158 -24.38 -11.62 -8.40
C ALA A 158 -25.46 -10.92 -7.56
N ARG A 159 -25.20 -10.68 -6.26
CA ARG A 159 -26.10 -9.89 -5.39
C ARG A 159 -25.92 -8.38 -5.58
N LEU A 160 -24.79 -7.94 -6.18
CA LEU A 160 -24.49 -6.55 -6.43
C LEU A 160 -24.87 -6.17 -7.86
N THR A 161 -25.54 -5.03 -8.00
CA THR A 161 -25.83 -4.43 -9.29
C THR A 161 -25.29 -3.01 -9.33
N THR A 162 -24.74 -2.61 -10.47
CA THR A 162 -24.32 -1.22 -10.70
C THR A 162 -25.39 -0.51 -11.49
N GLU A 163 -25.91 0.57 -10.93
CA GLU A 163 -26.83 1.46 -11.64
C GLU A 163 -26.08 2.67 -12.20
N PRO A 164 -26.52 3.25 -13.32
CA PRO A 164 -25.94 4.48 -13.83
C PRO A 164 -26.02 5.61 -12.80
N GLY A 165 -24.99 6.47 -12.77
CA GLY A 165 -24.91 7.59 -11.83
C GLY A 165 -26.02 8.61 -12.00
N TYR A 166 -26.64 8.67 -13.19
CA TYR A 166 -27.70 9.60 -13.52
C TYR A 166 -28.91 8.90 -14.09
N PRO A 167 -30.17 9.30 -13.70
CA PRO A 167 -31.40 8.66 -14.17
C PRO A 167 -31.57 8.67 -15.70
N TRP A 168 -31.05 9.70 -16.38
CA TRP A 168 -31.17 9.84 -17.87
C TRP A 168 -30.20 8.94 -18.64
N GLU A 169 -29.25 8.28 -17.99
CA GLU A 169 -28.37 7.29 -18.61
C GLU A 169 -29.01 5.90 -18.70
N ARG A 170 -30.20 5.75 -18.08
CA ARG A 170 -30.99 4.52 -18.21
C ARG A 170 -31.58 4.48 -19.62
N THR A 171 -30.88 3.82 -20.53
CA THR A 171 -31.44 3.50 -21.83
C THR A 171 -32.64 2.58 -21.61
N GLU A 172 -33.82 3.01 -22.04
CA GLU A 172 -34.97 2.14 -22.15
C GLU A 172 -34.60 0.95 -23.06
N ARG A 173 -34.62 -0.26 -22.50
CA ARG A 173 -34.48 -1.51 -23.24
C ARG A 173 -35.86 -2.04 -23.57
#